data_7759352ae75b7e238d29e2268bf3f2e3
#
_entry.id   7759352ae75b7e238d29e2268bf3f2e3
#
_cell.length_a   1.000
_cell.length_b   1.000
_cell.length_c   1.000
_cell.angle_alpha   90.00
_cell.angle_beta   90.00
_cell.angle_gamma   90.00
#
_symmetry.space_group_name_H-M   'P 1'
#
loop_
_entity.id
_entity.type
_entity.pdbx_description
1 polymer ?
#
loop_
_entity_poly.entity_id
_entity_poly.type
_entity_poly.pdbx_seq_one_letter_code
_entity_poly.pdbx_strand_id
1 'polypeptide(L)'
;MIYFLKGFTLGIAYVAPIGVQNLFAINTSLTQSKKRAYITTFIIMFFDITLSVACFLGAGAIMSTSKWLELTVMGIGSLVVIYIGSSIIRSKTKLDDSTDVDIPIAKVLTTACIVTWFNPQALIDGTLLLGASKATIPQNLGYVFMLGVCIASALWWFSLTTVVTLFKSKITPKIFNFINMVCGAFIIFYGGSLLYDFIKLAKTVF
;
A
#
# COMPACT_ATOMS: atom_id res chain seq x y z
N MET A 1 25.78 1.69 12.07
CA MET A 1 24.95 2.90 11.95
C MET A 1 24.66 3.28 10.49
N ILE A 2 25.62 3.27 9.57
CA ILE A 2 25.42 3.68 8.17
C ILE A 2 24.37 2.81 7.43
N TYR A 3 24.36 1.50 7.59
CA TYR A 3 23.39 0.60 6.94
C TYR A 3 21.97 0.75 7.50
N PHE A 4 21.83 1.09 8.79
CA PHE A 4 20.53 1.46 9.34
C PHE A 4 19.98 2.72 8.69
N LEU A 5 20.77 3.78 8.59
CA LEU A 5 20.35 5.03 7.93
C LEU A 5 20.04 4.81 6.46
N LYS A 6 20.84 3.98 5.76
CA LYS A 6 20.56 3.61 4.37
C LYS A 6 19.22 2.88 4.26
N GLY A 7 18.95 1.91 5.15
CA GLY A 7 17.67 1.20 5.21
C GLY A 7 16.50 2.12 5.52
N PHE A 8 16.68 3.02 6.49
CA PHE A 8 15.66 4.01 6.86
C PHE A 8 15.32 4.94 5.70
N THR A 9 16.33 5.52 5.04
CA THR A 9 16.12 6.44 3.90
C THR A 9 15.46 5.75 2.73
N LEU A 10 15.91 4.54 2.37
CA LEU A 10 15.30 3.78 1.28
C LEU A 10 13.91 3.26 1.66
N GLY A 11 13.69 2.92 2.93
CA GLY A 11 12.37 2.56 3.45
C GLY A 11 11.37 3.71 3.31
N ILE A 12 11.75 4.93 3.67
CA ILE A 12 10.90 6.12 3.43
C ILE A 12 10.68 6.32 1.91
N ALA A 13 11.73 6.24 1.09
CA ALA A 13 11.59 6.40 -0.36
C ALA A 13 10.67 5.35 -0.99
N TYR A 14 10.58 4.15 -0.40
CA TYR A 14 9.71 3.07 -0.82
C TYR A 14 8.25 3.28 -0.38
N VAL A 15 8.01 3.65 0.89
CA VAL A 15 6.66 3.69 1.47
C VAL A 15 5.93 5.03 1.27
N ALA A 16 6.66 6.15 1.13
CA ALA A 16 6.10 7.49 1.07
C ALA A 16 5.36 7.85 -0.24
N PRO A 17 5.72 7.32 -1.43
CA PRO A 17 4.97 7.62 -2.64
C PRO A 17 3.50 7.26 -2.47
N ILE A 18 2.62 8.19 -2.83
CA ILE A 18 1.18 8.01 -2.67
C ILE A 18 0.70 6.96 -3.67
N GLY A 19 0.35 5.79 -3.15
CA GLY A 19 -0.21 4.66 -3.89
C GLY A 19 -1.51 4.17 -3.29
N VAL A 20 -2.00 3.01 -3.77
CA VAL A 20 -3.27 2.40 -3.33
C VAL A 20 -3.30 2.14 -1.82
N GLN A 21 -2.19 1.71 -1.23
CA GLN A 21 -2.07 1.49 0.22
C GLN A 21 -2.26 2.78 1.01
N ASN A 22 -1.56 3.86 0.60
CA ASN A 22 -1.68 5.17 1.26
C ASN A 22 -3.12 5.70 1.19
N LEU A 23 -3.77 5.57 0.03
CA LEU A 23 -5.14 6.00 -0.16
C LEU A 23 -6.13 5.14 0.66
N PHE A 24 -5.88 3.85 0.80
CA PHE A 24 -6.67 2.97 1.67
C PHE A 24 -6.51 3.37 3.14
N ALA A 25 -5.29 3.66 3.62
CA ALA A 25 -5.03 4.13 4.98
C ALA A 25 -5.69 5.50 5.26
N ILE A 26 -5.60 6.44 4.32
CA ILE A 26 -6.25 7.76 4.42
C ILE A 26 -7.77 7.58 4.51
N ASN A 27 -8.36 6.81 3.60
CA ASN A 27 -9.81 6.60 3.57
C ASN A 27 -10.31 5.97 4.88
N THR A 28 -9.66 4.91 5.37
CA THR A 28 -10.04 4.26 6.62
C THR A 28 -9.85 5.17 7.84
N SER A 29 -8.83 6.02 7.85
CA SER A 29 -8.59 7.00 8.92
C SER A 29 -9.67 8.09 8.95
N LEU A 30 -10.24 8.43 7.81
CA LEU A 30 -11.33 9.40 7.70
C LEU A 30 -12.70 8.81 8.04
N THR A 31 -12.95 7.54 7.71
CA THR A 31 -14.28 6.92 7.79
C THR A 31 -14.54 6.15 9.06
N GLN A 32 -13.50 5.66 9.74
CA GLN A 32 -13.63 4.76 10.88
C GLN A 32 -13.35 5.48 12.20
N SER A 33 -13.69 4.81 13.33
CA SER A 33 -13.30 5.26 14.65
C SER A 33 -11.78 5.39 14.78
N LYS A 34 -11.31 6.29 15.64
CA LYS A 34 -9.86 6.51 15.86
C LYS A 34 -9.14 5.21 16.21
N LYS A 35 -9.72 4.40 17.12
CA LYS A 35 -9.17 3.11 17.51
C LYS A 35 -9.05 2.17 16.31
N ARG A 36 -10.09 2.12 15.48
CA ARG A 36 -10.13 1.25 14.30
C ARG A 36 -9.14 1.69 13.23
N ALA A 37 -8.97 3.00 13.03
CA ALA A 37 -7.97 3.55 12.12
C ALA A 37 -6.55 3.06 12.47
N TYR A 38 -6.16 3.11 13.76
CA TYR A 38 -4.85 2.62 14.20
C TYR A 38 -4.70 1.10 14.08
N ILE A 39 -5.76 0.32 14.33
CA ILE A 39 -5.73 -1.14 14.10
C ILE A 39 -5.52 -1.42 12.61
N THR A 40 -6.24 -0.72 11.72
CA THR A 40 -6.07 -0.84 10.28
C THR A 40 -4.64 -0.48 9.84
N THR A 41 -4.10 0.59 10.39
CA THR A 41 -2.72 1.03 10.14
C THR A 41 -1.71 -0.04 10.54
N PHE A 42 -1.88 -0.66 11.69
CA PHE A 42 -1.02 -1.75 12.13
C PHE A 42 -1.08 -2.95 11.16
N ILE A 43 -2.27 -3.28 10.67
CA ILE A 43 -2.46 -4.36 9.67
C ILE A 43 -1.76 -4.01 8.35
N ILE A 44 -1.93 -2.78 7.85
CA ILE A 44 -1.26 -2.32 6.62
C ILE A 44 0.26 -2.37 6.80
N MET A 45 0.78 -1.83 7.89
CA MET A 45 2.20 -1.85 8.23
C MET A 45 2.75 -3.27 8.28
N PHE A 46 2.01 -4.21 8.87
CA PHE A 46 2.42 -5.63 8.92
C PHE A 46 2.60 -6.20 7.50
N PHE A 47 1.63 -6.01 6.61
CA PHE A 47 1.74 -6.48 5.22
C PHE A 47 2.85 -5.75 4.45
N ASP A 48 3.02 -4.45 4.67
CA ASP A 48 4.09 -3.67 4.05
C ASP A 48 5.48 -4.16 4.47
N ILE A 49 5.70 -4.40 5.76
CA ILE A 49 6.96 -4.95 6.28
C ILE A 49 7.21 -6.35 5.72
N THR A 50 6.20 -7.22 5.68
CA THR A 50 6.37 -8.58 5.14
C THR A 50 6.71 -8.54 3.64
N LEU A 51 6.09 -7.64 2.86
CA LEU A 51 6.42 -7.44 1.47
C LEU A 51 7.85 -6.89 1.31
N SER A 52 8.23 -5.89 2.11
CA SER A 52 9.58 -5.31 2.10
C SER A 52 10.66 -6.36 2.36
N VAL A 53 10.43 -7.24 3.36
CA VAL A 53 11.33 -8.37 3.65
C VAL A 53 11.39 -9.33 2.45
N ALA A 54 10.25 -9.69 1.87
CA ALA A 54 10.18 -10.57 0.72
C ALA A 54 10.93 -9.99 -0.49
N CYS A 55 10.75 -8.69 -0.79
CA CYS A 55 11.47 -8.01 -1.86
C CYS A 55 12.98 -7.98 -1.60
N PHE A 56 13.40 -7.69 -0.38
CA PHE A 56 14.82 -7.72 0.01
C PHE A 56 15.42 -9.12 -0.12
N LEU A 57 14.66 -10.16 0.18
CA LEU A 57 15.10 -11.56 0.02
C LEU A 57 15.10 -12.04 -1.44
N GLY A 58 14.46 -11.33 -2.35
CA GLY A 58 14.48 -11.61 -3.79
C GLY A 58 13.15 -12.11 -4.37
N ALA A 59 12.03 -11.96 -3.67
CA ALA A 59 10.71 -12.38 -4.16
C ALA A 59 10.34 -11.73 -5.51
N GLY A 60 10.73 -10.47 -5.73
CA GLY A 60 10.51 -9.80 -7.00
C GLY A 60 11.35 -10.33 -8.17
N ALA A 61 12.55 -10.86 -7.87
CA ALA A 61 13.35 -11.55 -8.90
C ALA A 61 12.65 -12.84 -9.37
N ILE A 62 11.99 -13.55 -8.44
CA ILE A 62 11.18 -14.73 -8.78
C ILE A 62 9.98 -14.34 -9.64
N MET A 63 9.32 -13.21 -9.34
CA MET A 63 8.21 -12.71 -10.13
C MET A 63 8.64 -12.38 -11.57
N SER A 64 9.80 -11.75 -11.75
CA SER A 64 10.34 -11.41 -13.08
C SER A 64 10.77 -12.61 -13.91
N THR A 65 11.05 -13.77 -13.29
CA THR A 65 11.42 -15.01 -14.01
C THR A 65 10.21 -15.79 -14.51
N SER A 66 9.03 -15.58 -13.94
CA SER A 66 7.80 -16.30 -14.30
C SER A 66 6.74 -15.34 -14.89
N LYS A 67 6.67 -15.26 -16.21
CA LYS A 67 5.67 -14.45 -16.93
C LYS A 67 4.22 -14.81 -16.52
N TRP A 68 3.95 -16.06 -16.21
CA TRP A 68 2.64 -16.51 -15.73
C TRP A 68 2.29 -15.94 -14.35
N LEU A 69 3.26 -15.91 -13.44
CA LEU A 69 3.08 -15.33 -12.11
C LEU A 69 2.85 -13.81 -12.23
N GLU A 70 3.65 -13.14 -13.04
CA GLU A 70 3.50 -11.71 -13.34
C GLU A 70 2.11 -11.40 -13.92
N LEU A 71 1.66 -12.14 -14.93
CA LEU A 71 0.32 -12.02 -15.50
C LEU A 71 -0.77 -12.24 -14.46
N THR A 72 -0.66 -13.26 -13.62
CA THR A 72 -1.67 -13.55 -12.60
C THR A 72 -1.78 -12.40 -11.59
N VAL A 73 -0.65 -11.91 -11.10
CA VAL A 73 -0.61 -10.79 -10.13
C VAL A 73 -1.15 -9.51 -10.76
N MET A 74 -0.76 -9.18 -12.00
CA MET A 74 -1.25 -7.99 -12.71
C MET A 74 -2.74 -8.09 -13.02
N GLY A 75 -3.22 -9.23 -13.50
CA GLY A 75 -4.64 -9.43 -13.86
C GLY A 75 -5.55 -9.34 -12.64
N ILE A 76 -5.27 -10.11 -11.59
CA ILE A 76 -6.06 -10.08 -10.34
C ILE A 76 -5.91 -8.72 -9.67
N GLY A 77 -4.68 -8.21 -9.55
CA GLY A 77 -4.39 -6.95 -8.90
C GLY A 77 -5.13 -5.77 -9.54
N SER A 78 -5.13 -5.68 -10.88
CA SER A 78 -5.81 -4.59 -11.60
C SER A 78 -7.31 -4.57 -11.35
N LEU A 79 -7.99 -5.73 -11.40
CA LEU A 79 -9.43 -5.84 -11.17
C LEU A 79 -9.81 -5.45 -9.74
N VAL A 80 -9.02 -5.91 -8.77
CA VAL A 80 -9.26 -5.59 -7.35
C VAL A 80 -9.02 -4.11 -7.07
N VAL A 81 -7.95 -3.54 -7.61
CA VAL A 81 -7.65 -2.10 -7.46
C VAL A 81 -8.77 -1.24 -8.05
N ILE A 82 -9.28 -1.56 -9.25
CA ILE A 82 -10.43 -0.88 -9.86
C ILE A 82 -11.68 -1.00 -8.97
N TYR A 83 -11.93 -2.20 -8.44
CA TYR A 83 -13.07 -2.43 -7.53
C TYR A 83 -12.96 -1.56 -6.26
N ILE A 84 -11.77 -1.52 -5.63
CA ILE A 84 -11.52 -0.70 -4.44
C ILE A 84 -11.73 0.79 -4.74
N GLY A 85 -11.15 1.31 -5.83
CA GLY A 85 -11.33 2.70 -6.26
C GLY A 85 -12.80 3.05 -6.50
N SER A 86 -13.54 2.16 -7.16
CA SER A 86 -14.98 2.30 -7.38
C SER A 86 -15.78 2.29 -6.07
N SER A 87 -15.40 1.46 -5.11
CA SER A 87 -16.02 1.41 -3.78
C SER A 87 -15.78 2.70 -3.00
N ILE A 88 -14.58 3.29 -3.08
CA ILE A 88 -14.23 4.55 -2.42
C ILE A 88 -15.07 5.70 -2.99
N ILE A 89 -15.21 5.81 -4.32
CA ILE A 89 -16.04 6.86 -4.94
C ILE A 89 -17.51 6.73 -4.51
N ARG A 90 -18.01 5.49 -4.41
CA ARG A 90 -19.41 5.23 -4.03
C ARG A 90 -19.68 5.37 -2.53
N SER A 91 -18.65 5.43 -1.70
CA SER A 91 -18.82 5.59 -0.26
C SER A 91 -19.37 6.98 0.05
N LYS A 92 -20.70 7.08 0.21
CA LYS A 92 -21.36 8.27 0.72
C LYS A 92 -21.21 8.30 2.23
N THR A 93 -20.50 9.27 2.75
CA THR A 93 -20.43 9.46 4.20
C THR A 93 -21.70 10.16 4.67
N LYS A 94 -22.50 9.46 5.41
CA LYS A 94 -23.34 10.11 6.41
C LYS A 94 -22.38 10.45 7.56
N LEU A 95 -21.92 11.70 7.62
CA LEU A 95 -21.30 12.26 8.83
C LEU A 95 -22.40 12.51 9.86
N ASP A 96 -23.12 11.46 10.19
CA ASP A 96 -24.00 11.47 11.35
C ASP A 96 -23.14 11.04 12.52
N ASP A 97 -23.01 11.89 13.53
CA ASP A 97 -22.15 11.70 14.71
C ASP A 97 -22.47 10.42 15.52
N SER A 98 -23.42 9.61 15.08
CA SER A 98 -23.98 8.48 15.85
C SER A 98 -23.64 7.08 15.32
N THR A 99 -22.96 6.92 14.19
CA THR A 99 -22.60 5.57 13.72
C THR A 99 -21.19 5.53 13.11
N ASP A 100 -20.20 5.33 13.97
CA ASP A 100 -18.91 4.76 13.58
C ASP A 100 -19.18 3.35 13.04
N VAL A 101 -19.51 3.21 11.75
CA VAL A 101 -19.66 1.90 11.11
C VAL A 101 -18.26 1.37 10.79
N ASP A 102 -17.65 0.77 11.81
CA ASP A 102 -16.35 0.13 11.65
C ASP A 102 -16.46 -1.04 10.67
N ILE A 103 -15.62 -1.03 9.65
CA ILE A 103 -15.49 -2.14 8.70
C ILE A 103 -15.03 -3.40 9.46
N PRO A 104 -15.58 -4.60 9.20
CA PRO A 104 -15.11 -5.85 9.82
C PRO A 104 -13.60 -6.05 9.64
N ILE A 105 -12.91 -6.50 10.70
CA ILE A 105 -11.44 -6.72 10.66
C ILE A 105 -11.04 -7.67 9.53
N ALA A 106 -11.83 -8.71 9.27
CA ALA A 106 -11.57 -9.64 8.18
C ALA A 106 -11.51 -8.93 6.82
N LYS A 107 -12.40 -7.96 6.57
CA LYS A 107 -12.39 -7.16 5.34
C LYS A 107 -11.16 -6.24 5.29
N VAL A 108 -10.75 -5.67 6.43
CA VAL A 108 -9.52 -4.85 6.51
C VAL A 108 -8.30 -5.70 6.20
N LEU A 109 -8.17 -6.89 6.81
CA LEU A 109 -7.08 -7.84 6.56
C LEU A 109 -6.99 -8.23 5.09
N THR A 110 -8.12 -8.65 4.51
CA THR A 110 -8.16 -9.06 3.10
C THR A 110 -7.79 -7.90 2.18
N THR A 111 -8.37 -6.71 2.40
CA THR A 111 -8.07 -5.54 1.58
C THR A 111 -6.62 -5.12 1.71
N ALA A 112 -6.07 -5.04 2.94
CA ALA A 112 -4.67 -4.69 3.18
C ALA A 112 -3.71 -5.69 2.52
N CYS A 113 -4.00 -6.99 2.62
CA CYS A 113 -3.22 -8.03 1.94
C CYS A 113 -3.22 -7.80 0.43
N ILE A 114 -4.39 -7.58 -0.17
CA ILE A 114 -4.52 -7.43 -1.62
C ILE A 114 -3.83 -6.16 -2.12
N VAL A 115 -4.08 -5.00 -1.50
CA VAL A 115 -3.48 -3.72 -1.95
C VAL A 115 -1.97 -3.68 -1.73
N THR A 116 -1.42 -4.60 -0.94
CA THR A 116 0.02 -4.72 -0.71
C THR A 116 0.64 -5.78 -1.61
N TRP A 117 0.26 -7.04 -1.43
CA TRP A 117 0.90 -8.18 -2.09
C TRP A 117 0.49 -8.38 -3.55
N PHE A 118 -0.71 -7.95 -3.93
CA PHE A 118 -1.20 -7.99 -5.31
C PHE A 118 -1.07 -6.63 -6.01
N ASN A 119 -0.21 -5.76 -5.49
CA ASN A 119 0.17 -4.50 -6.12
C ASN A 119 1.52 -4.69 -6.86
N PRO A 120 1.51 -4.86 -8.20
CA PRO A 120 2.74 -5.11 -8.95
C PRO A 120 3.72 -3.94 -8.85
N GLN A 121 3.24 -2.70 -8.73
CA GLN A 121 4.13 -1.55 -8.56
C GLN A 121 4.89 -1.64 -7.23
N ALA A 122 4.21 -1.99 -6.12
CA ALA A 122 4.88 -2.16 -4.83
C ALA A 122 5.93 -3.28 -4.87
N LEU A 123 5.64 -4.37 -5.60
CA LEU A 123 6.59 -5.47 -5.83
C LEU A 123 7.80 -5.02 -6.66
N ILE A 124 7.59 -4.27 -7.74
CA ILE A 124 8.65 -3.74 -8.59
C ILE A 124 9.50 -2.74 -7.82
N ASP A 125 8.90 -1.74 -7.19
CA ASP A 125 9.60 -0.71 -6.43
C ASP A 125 10.38 -1.31 -5.25
N GLY A 126 9.76 -2.23 -4.52
CA GLY A 126 10.42 -2.95 -3.43
C GLY A 126 11.61 -3.77 -3.91
N THR A 127 11.50 -4.43 -5.06
CA THR A 127 12.60 -5.20 -5.65
C THR A 127 13.73 -4.29 -6.12
N LEU A 128 13.41 -3.19 -6.80
CA LEU A 128 14.40 -2.24 -7.29
C LEU A 128 15.10 -1.49 -6.17
N LEU A 129 14.38 -1.05 -5.13
CA LEU A 129 14.96 -0.27 -4.05
C LEU A 129 15.60 -1.14 -2.97
N LEU A 130 14.84 -2.13 -2.47
CA LEU A 130 15.27 -2.95 -1.35
C LEU A 130 16.04 -4.19 -1.82
N GLY A 131 15.54 -4.88 -2.84
CA GLY A 131 16.16 -6.09 -3.39
C GLY A 131 17.54 -5.79 -3.98
N ALA A 132 17.67 -4.75 -4.82
CA ALA A 132 18.97 -4.36 -5.38
C ALA A 132 19.98 -3.91 -4.29
N SER A 133 19.49 -3.35 -3.18
CA SER A 133 20.35 -2.95 -2.06
C SER A 133 21.05 -4.13 -1.40
N LYS A 134 20.47 -5.34 -1.47
CA LYS A 134 21.07 -6.56 -0.92
C LYS A 134 22.45 -6.87 -1.50
N ALA A 135 22.66 -6.60 -2.79
CA ALA A 135 23.94 -6.81 -3.46
C ALA A 135 25.08 -5.91 -2.92
N THR A 136 24.74 -4.77 -2.31
CA THR A 136 25.70 -3.76 -1.81
C THR A 136 25.88 -3.81 -0.30
N ILE A 137 25.14 -4.66 0.41
CA ILE A 137 25.17 -4.76 1.88
C ILE A 137 25.88 -6.04 2.28
N PRO A 138 26.87 -5.98 3.21
CA PRO A 138 27.47 -7.18 3.77
C PRO A 138 26.41 -8.10 4.37
N GLN A 139 26.53 -9.42 4.16
CA GLN A 139 25.52 -10.39 4.60
C GLN A 139 25.18 -10.31 6.09
N ASN A 140 26.18 -10.06 6.92
CA ASN A 140 26.04 -9.91 8.37
C ASN A 140 25.39 -8.59 8.81
N LEU A 141 25.11 -7.65 7.89
CA LEU A 141 24.50 -6.33 8.18
C LEU A 141 23.15 -6.14 7.51
N GLY A 142 22.66 -7.12 6.77
CA GLY A 142 21.36 -7.07 6.12
C GLY A 142 20.20 -6.87 7.10
N TYR A 143 20.28 -7.46 8.32
CA TYR A 143 19.26 -7.26 9.36
C TYR A 143 19.25 -5.83 9.90
N VAL A 144 20.42 -5.15 9.98
CA VAL A 144 20.51 -3.74 10.41
C VAL A 144 19.85 -2.83 9.39
N PHE A 145 20.05 -3.10 8.09
CA PHE A 145 19.38 -2.40 7.01
C PHE A 145 17.87 -2.58 7.08
N MET A 146 17.40 -3.84 7.20
CA MET A 146 15.97 -4.14 7.28
C MET A 146 15.31 -3.55 8.53
N LEU A 147 16.03 -3.47 9.66
CA LEU A 147 15.55 -2.75 10.84
C LEU A 147 15.27 -1.27 10.53
N GLY A 148 16.15 -0.63 9.75
CA GLY A 148 15.93 0.73 9.26
C GLY A 148 14.66 0.85 8.41
N VAL A 149 14.45 -0.08 7.47
CA VAL A 149 13.24 -0.15 6.62
C VAL A 149 11.98 -0.32 7.48
N CYS A 150 11.99 -1.24 8.44
CA CYS A 150 10.84 -1.49 9.32
C CYS A 150 10.48 -0.26 10.16
N ILE A 151 11.48 0.44 10.69
CA ILE A 151 11.25 1.68 11.46
C ILE A 151 10.71 2.80 10.55
N ALA A 152 11.23 2.91 9.33
CA ALA A 152 10.71 3.86 8.33
C ALA A 152 9.24 3.60 8.01
N SER A 153 8.87 2.33 7.76
CA SER A 153 7.49 1.91 7.53
C SER A 153 6.60 2.24 8.73
N ALA A 154 7.01 1.87 9.94
CA ALA A 154 6.25 2.17 11.15
C ALA A 154 6.03 3.68 11.33
N LEU A 155 7.07 4.49 11.21
CA LEU A 155 6.98 5.94 11.33
C LEU A 155 6.05 6.53 10.26
N TRP A 156 6.15 6.08 9.01
CA TRP A 156 5.30 6.55 7.93
C TRP A 156 3.83 6.27 8.21
N TRP A 157 3.48 5.01 8.44
CA TRP A 157 2.08 4.59 8.60
C TRP A 157 1.42 5.22 9.83
N PHE A 158 2.12 5.26 10.97
CA PHE A 158 1.59 5.91 12.17
C PHE A 158 1.50 7.44 12.02
N SER A 159 2.49 8.07 11.38
CA SER A 159 2.45 9.52 11.13
C SER A 159 1.30 9.89 10.20
N LEU A 160 1.13 9.17 9.09
CA LEU A 160 0.04 9.38 8.13
C LEU A 160 -1.32 9.27 8.82
N THR A 161 -1.56 8.18 9.55
CA THR A 161 -2.83 7.97 10.27
C THR A 161 -3.06 9.03 11.33
N THR A 162 -2.03 9.40 12.09
CA THR A 162 -2.14 10.44 13.13
C THR A 162 -2.51 11.78 12.50
N VAL A 163 -1.80 12.20 11.46
CA VAL A 163 -2.10 13.45 10.76
C VAL A 163 -3.54 13.45 10.24
N VAL A 164 -3.94 12.39 9.53
CA VAL A 164 -5.30 12.31 8.96
C VAL A 164 -6.36 12.32 10.06
N THR A 165 -6.18 11.57 11.16
CA THR A 165 -7.16 11.52 12.26
C THR A 165 -7.23 12.83 13.04
N LEU A 166 -6.13 13.57 13.18
CA LEU A 166 -6.13 14.90 13.83
C LEU A 166 -6.91 15.93 13.02
N PHE A 167 -6.81 15.86 11.68
CA PHE A 167 -7.54 16.79 10.81
C PHE A 167 -8.95 16.32 10.46
N LYS A 168 -9.36 15.11 10.85
CA LYS A 168 -10.68 14.54 10.56
C LYS A 168 -11.83 15.46 10.98
N SER A 169 -11.76 16.09 12.14
CA SER A 169 -12.79 17.02 12.67
C SER A 169 -12.94 18.32 11.88
N LYS A 170 -11.92 18.69 11.08
CA LYS A 170 -11.95 19.88 10.21
C LYS A 170 -12.45 19.57 8.81
N ILE A 171 -12.67 18.28 8.49
CA ILE A 171 -13.07 17.84 7.16
C ILE A 171 -14.59 17.87 7.07
N THR A 172 -15.11 18.79 6.27
CA THR A 172 -16.54 18.88 5.96
C THR A 172 -16.97 17.73 5.03
N PRO A 173 -18.27 17.37 4.97
CA PRO A 173 -18.79 16.37 4.03
C PRO A 173 -18.40 16.64 2.57
N LYS A 174 -18.34 17.91 2.18
CA LYS A 174 -17.91 18.30 0.83
C LYS A 174 -16.43 17.98 0.58
N ILE A 175 -15.56 18.31 1.54
CA ILE A 175 -14.11 18.00 1.46
C ILE A 175 -13.91 16.49 1.45
N PHE A 176 -14.63 15.75 2.30
CA PHE A 176 -14.53 14.30 2.33
C PHE A 176 -14.93 13.65 1.00
N ASN A 177 -16.08 14.03 0.43
CA ASN A 177 -16.52 13.53 -0.87
C ASN A 177 -15.53 13.90 -1.99
N PHE A 178 -14.93 15.08 -1.93
CA PHE A 178 -13.90 15.50 -2.87
C PHE A 178 -12.64 14.61 -2.75
N ILE A 179 -12.16 14.36 -1.51
CA ILE A 179 -11.04 13.45 -1.25
C ILE A 179 -11.35 12.06 -1.80
N ASN A 180 -12.52 11.49 -1.49
CA ASN A 180 -12.91 10.17 -1.98
C ASN A 180 -12.99 10.11 -3.51
N MET A 181 -13.51 11.16 -4.14
CA MET A 181 -13.57 11.24 -5.60
C MET A 181 -12.17 11.28 -6.21
N VAL A 182 -11.27 12.13 -5.69
CA VAL A 182 -9.89 12.25 -6.18
C VAL A 182 -9.12 10.95 -5.92
N CYS A 183 -9.16 10.43 -4.70
CA CYS A 183 -8.48 9.18 -4.34
C CYS A 183 -8.99 8.00 -5.15
N GLY A 184 -10.31 7.84 -5.24
CA GLY A 184 -10.91 6.74 -5.97
C GLY A 184 -10.66 6.83 -7.48
N ALA A 185 -10.71 8.04 -8.06
CA ALA A 185 -10.37 8.25 -9.47
C ALA A 185 -8.90 7.91 -9.75
N PHE A 186 -7.99 8.32 -8.87
CA PHE A 186 -6.57 7.98 -8.99
C PHE A 186 -6.32 6.47 -8.91
N ILE A 187 -6.99 5.80 -7.96
CA ILE A 187 -6.91 4.34 -7.81
C ILE A 187 -7.47 3.62 -9.05
N ILE A 188 -8.60 4.08 -9.62
CA ILE A 188 -9.17 3.50 -10.84
C ILE A 188 -8.24 3.72 -12.03
N PHE A 189 -7.68 4.94 -12.17
CA PHE A 189 -6.71 5.24 -13.22
C PHE A 189 -5.49 4.33 -13.14
N TYR A 190 -4.95 4.15 -11.92
CA TYR A 190 -3.84 3.26 -11.67
C TYR A 190 -4.19 1.79 -11.99
N GLY A 191 -5.34 1.30 -11.53
CA GLY A 191 -5.84 -0.05 -11.85
C GLY A 191 -6.06 -0.25 -13.36
N GLY A 192 -6.52 0.80 -14.07
CA GLY A 192 -6.64 0.80 -15.53
C GLY A 192 -5.29 0.72 -16.25
N SER A 193 -4.27 1.42 -15.74
CA SER A 193 -2.90 1.30 -16.23
C SER A 193 -2.36 -0.11 -16.06
N LEU A 194 -2.55 -0.72 -14.88
CA LEU A 194 -2.16 -2.11 -14.63
C LEU A 194 -2.88 -3.09 -15.55
N LEU A 195 -4.16 -2.88 -15.82
CA LEU A 195 -4.93 -3.72 -16.73
C LEU A 195 -4.42 -3.59 -18.17
N TYR A 196 -4.04 -2.39 -18.59
CA TYR A 196 -3.41 -2.16 -19.89
C TYR A 196 -2.08 -2.90 -20.02
N ASP A 197 -1.22 -2.80 -18.99
CA ASP A 197 0.06 -3.50 -18.94
C ASP A 197 -0.12 -5.03 -18.93
N PHE A 198 -1.13 -5.53 -18.20
CA PHE A 198 -1.53 -6.93 -18.25
C PHE A 198 -1.90 -7.39 -19.67
N ILE A 199 -2.75 -6.63 -20.38
CA ILE A 199 -3.17 -6.95 -21.76
C ILE A 199 -1.97 -6.94 -22.70
N LYS A 200 -1.07 -5.96 -22.54
CA LYS A 200 0.17 -5.86 -23.34
C LYS A 200 1.08 -7.06 -23.11
N LEU A 201 1.29 -7.44 -21.85
CA LEU A 201 2.11 -8.60 -21.50
C LEU A 201 1.47 -9.91 -21.99
N ALA A 202 0.16 -10.07 -21.83
CA ALA A 202 -0.57 -11.26 -22.29
C ALA A 202 -0.39 -11.48 -23.80
N LYS A 203 -0.46 -10.41 -24.62
CA LYS A 203 -0.21 -10.48 -26.08
C LYS A 203 1.22 -10.88 -26.45
N THR A 204 2.18 -10.80 -25.55
CA THR A 204 3.55 -11.23 -25.79
C THR A 204 3.82 -12.66 -25.34
N VAL A 205 2.92 -13.24 -24.56
CA VAL A 205 3.02 -14.60 -24.02
C VAL A 205 2.18 -15.59 -24.81
N PHE A 206 1.09 -15.11 -25.43
CA PHE A 206 0.19 -15.84 -26.33
C PHE A 206 0.31 -15.33 -27.75
#